data_bee9dc705f91e1a61a91f377b5456d0d
#
_entry.id   bee9dc705f91e1a61a91f377b5456d0d
#
_cell.length_a   1.000
_cell.length_b   1.000
_cell.length_c   1.000
_cell.angle_alpha   90.00
_cell.angle_beta   90.00
_cell.angle_gamma   90.00
#
_symmetry.space_group_name_H-M   'P 1'
#
loop_
_entity.id
_entity.type
_entity.pdbx_description
1 polymer ?
#
loop_
_entity_poly.entity_id
_entity_poly.type
_entity_poly.pdbx_seq_one_letter_code
_entity_poly.pdbx_strand_id
1 'polypeptide(L)'
;MKKFKYVHLMTHRNTNINYGIIKMIKNNPNDFDDNEHLFVVGHEELKILYKEDENVIFLPDMFKKNFNKCIGLCKNVDVIFLHQNWFYDFKRFLFTPKTIKRKFFWCVWGHDLYKDNLPIERINTKFFIREKLKRILRDIGYIMVNREVKYYRGIGIGFKYDSLEIKKRFGDKVEIYQTPYISGLTTKYIDELVENQDCFINNRKKTIKIMVGHSAHPYLNHIKMLDILAKYRNENILISLVLVYGNQKYADKVISHAINIFGENKVEILKNRMSIDKYIMYLNTVDVAIFDQKGQSALGNIYELMYLKKKIYINEKGFLKTPFELEGIYTSTTKEIE
;
A
#
# COMPACT_ATOMS: atom_id res chain seq x y z
N MET A 1 36.07 0.26 -2.44
CA MET A 1 34.62 0.18 -2.19
C MET A 1 33.89 0.68 -3.41
N LYS A 2 32.92 -0.09 -3.92
CA LYS A 2 32.01 0.33 -5.02
C LYS A 2 31.35 1.63 -4.63
N LYS A 3 31.35 2.65 -5.51
CA LYS A 3 30.77 3.96 -5.22
C LYS A 3 29.35 3.96 -5.76
N PHE A 4 28.37 3.80 -4.84
CA PHE A 4 26.96 3.96 -5.19
C PHE A 4 26.60 5.42 -5.35
N LYS A 5 25.70 5.72 -6.29
CA LYS A 5 25.15 7.06 -6.54
C LYS A 5 23.82 7.25 -5.82
N TYR A 6 23.06 6.18 -5.70
CA TYR A 6 21.73 6.15 -5.11
C TYR A 6 21.66 5.17 -3.95
N VAL A 7 21.01 5.57 -2.84
CA VAL A 7 20.70 4.67 -1.73
C VAL A 7 19.19 4.63 -1.54
N HIS A 8 18.63 3.43 -1.51
CA HIS A 8 17.22 3.19 -1.22
C HIS A 8 17.09 2.68 0.21
N LEU A 9 16.53 3.52 1.10
CA LEU A 9 16.18 3.11 2.45
C LEU A 9 14.78 2.48 2.40
N MET A 10 14.75 1.13 2.40
CA MET A 10 13.55 0.31 2.24
C MET A 10 12.78 0.24 3.56
N THR A 11 12.19 1.37 3.94
CA THR A 11 11.53 1.57 5.24
C THR A 11 10.09 1.04 5.28
N HIS A 12 9.53 0.62 4.15
CA HIS A 12 8.18 0.12 4.09
C HIS A 12 8.05 -1.23 4.83
N ARG A 13 6.97 -1.39 5.62
CA ARG A 13 6.74 -2.61 6.40
C ARG A 13 6.32 -3.81 5.56
N ASN A 14 5.77 -3.59 4.38
CA ASN A 14 5.36 -4.66 3.48
C ASN A 14 6.55 -5.11 2.64
N THR A 15 7.00 -6.34 2.84
CA THR A 15 8.12 -6.95 2.14
C THR A 15 7.89 -7.01 0.63
N ASN A 16 6.65 -7.26 0.16
CA ASN A 16 6.34 -7.34 -1.27
C ASN A 16 6.53 -6.00 -1.98
N ILE A 17 6.23 -4.88 -1.31
CA ILE A 17 6.46 -3.54 -1.88
C ILE A 17 7.96 -3.30 -2.03
N ASN A 18 8.74 -3.59 -1.00
CA ASN A 18 10.18 -3.47 -1.05
C ASN A 18 10.79 -4.36 -2.15
N TYR A 19 10.32 -5.61 -2.24
CA TYR A 19 10.70 -6.54 -3.31
C TYR A 19 10.37 -5.99 -4.70
N GLY A 20 9.16 -5.47 -4.90
CA GLY A 20 8.70 -4.88 -6.16
C GLY A 20 9.60 -3.73 -6.62
N ILE A 21 10.00 -2.84 -5.69
CA ILE A 21 10.90 -1.72 -5.99
C ILE A 21 12.28 -2.23 -6.45
N ILE A 22 12.87 -3.17 -5.72
CA ILE A 22 14.18 -3.75 -6.06
C ILE A 22 14.09 -4.42 -7.43
N LYS A 23 13.07 -5.26 -7.65
CA LYS A 23 12.84 -5.95 -8.92
C LYS A 23 12.65 -4.99 -10.09
N MET A 24 11.88 -3.92 -9.90
CA MET A 24 11.66 -2.91 -10.94
C MET A 24 12.97 -2.27 -11.39
N ILE A 25 13.83 -1.87 -10.47
CA ILE A 25 15.10 -1.22 -10.79
C ILE A 25 16.04 -2.22 -11.46
N LYS A 26 16.17 -3.44 -10.91
CA LYS A 26 17.08 -4.47 -11.44
C LYS A 26 16.68 -5.03 -12.81
N ASN A 27 15.38 -5.10 -13.09
CA ASN A 27 14.86 -5.65 -14.34
C ASN A 27 14.71 -4.61 -15.46
N ASN A 28 15.08 -3.33 -15.22
CA ASN A 28 15.04 -2.28 -16.22
C ASN A 28 16.42 -1.62 -16.42
N PRO A 29 17.39 -2.36 -16.94
CA PRO A 29 18.77 -1.86 -17.09
C PRO A 29 18.90 -0.70 -18.08
N ASN A 30 17.91 -0.50 -18.97
CA ASN A 30 17.87 0.64 -19.88
C ASN A 30 17.57 1.96 -19.18
N ASP A 31 16.80 1.90 -18.07
CA ASP A 31 16.39 3.08 -17.31
C ASP A 31 17.24 3.28 -16.05
N PHE A 32 17.84 2.19 -15.53
CA PHE A 32 18.57 2.18 -14.26
C PHE A 32 19.88 1.41 -14.39
N ASP A 33 21.01 2.03 -14.11
CA ASP A 33 22.26 1.28 -13.87
C ASP A 33 22.23 0.66 -12.46
N ASP A 34 21.95 -0.62 -12.38
CA ASP A 34 21.87 -1.36 -11.10
C ASP A 34 23.15 -1.18 -10.25
N ASN A 35 24.32 -1.01 -10.90
CA ASN A 35 25.58 -0.80 -10.19
C ASN A 35 25.64 0.53 -9.44
N GLU A 36 24.82 1.50 -9.76
CA GLU A 36 24.74 2.78 -9.07
C GLU A 36 23.77 2.76 -7.85
N HIS A 37 22.96 1.70 -7.71
CA HIS A 37 21.91 1.60 -6.69
C HIS A 37 22.30 0.68 -5.54
N LEU A 38 22.14 1.15 -4.30
CA LEU A 38 22.29 0.38 -3.07
C LEU A 38 20.95 0.29 -2.34
N PHE A 39 20.49 -0.92 -2.05
CA PHE A 39 19.24 -1.17 -1.33
C PHE A 39 19.55 -1.55 0.12
N VAL A 40 19.08 -0.76 1.07
CA VAL A 40 19.19 -1.04 2.50
C VAL A 40 17.87 -1.59 2.99
N VAL A 41 17.84 -2.89 3.30
CA VAL A 41 16.64 -3.64 3.66
C VAL A 41 16.65 -4.04 5.13
N GLY A 42 15.48 -4.03 5.78
CA GLY A 42 15.32 -4.42 7.18
C GLY A 42 14.61 -5.77 7.39
N HIS A 43 14.15 -6.41 6.31
CA HIS A 43 13.36 -7.65 6.36
C HIS A 43 14.21 -8.88 6.10
N GLU A 44 14.10 -9.89 6.96
CA GLU A 44 14.86 -11.15 6.86
C GLU A 44 14.56 -11.90 5.55
N GLU A 45 13.32 -11.88 5.08
CA GLU A 45 12.90 -12.48 3.80
C GLU A 45 13.70 -11.90 2.61
N LEU A 46 13.91 -10.59 2.57
CA LEU A 46 14.70 -9.93 1.52
C LEU A 46 16.21 -10.24 1.68
N LYS A 47 16.69 -10.36 2.91
CA LYS A 47 18.06 -10.80 3.16
C LYS A 47 18.34 -12.18 2.57
N ILE A 48 17.40 -13.11 2.74
CA ILE A 48 17.52 -14.48 2.21
C ILE A 48 17.45 -14.46 0.68
N LEU A 49 16.49 -13.72 0.11
CA LEU A 49 16.26 -13.65 -1.33
C LEU A 49 17.44 -13.03 -2.10
N TYR A 50 18.08 -12.03 -1.51
CA TYR A 50 19.19 -11.28 -2.12
C TYR A 50 20.54 -11.54 -1.43
N LYS A 51 20.74 -12.73 -0.90
CA LYS A 51 21.93 -13.09 -0.09
C LYS A 51 23.26 -12.87 -0.84
N GLU A 52 23.28 -13.19 -2.12
CA GLU A 52 24.48 -13.09 -2.99
C GLU A 52 24.58 -11.72 -3.71
N ASP A 53 23.66 -10.80 -3.43
CA ASP A 53 23.57 -9.53 -4.13
C ASP A 53 24.33 -8.43 -3.37
N GLU A 54 25.46 -8.00 -3.93
CA GLU A 54 26.31 -6.97 -3.34
C GLU A 54 25.64 -5.60 -3.21
N ASN A 55 24.58 -5.36 -3.99
CA ASN A 55 23.83 -4.12 -3.99
C ASN A 55 22.70 -4.12 -2.94
N VAL A 56 22.52 -5.22 -2.18
CA VAL A 56 21.49 -5.32 -1.14
C VAL A 56 22.14 -5.54 0.22
N ILE A 57 21.99 -4.56 1.11
CA ILE A 57 22.53 -4.64 2.48
C ILE A 57 21.39 -4.87 3.48
N PHE A 58 21.48 -5.95 4.24
CA PHE A 58 20.57 -6.18 5.37
C PHE A 58 20.99 -5.33 6.58
N LEU A 59 20.10 -4.42 6.98
CA LEU A 59 20.30 -3.52 8.10
C LEU A 59 18.99 -3.31 8.87
N PRO A 60 18.58 -4.26 9.73
CA PRO A 60 17.38 -4.13 10.54
C PRO A 60 17.49 -2.94 11.49
N ASP A 61 16.37 -2.38 11.93
CA ASP A 61 16.34 -1.23 12.84
C ASP A 61 17.24 -0.06 12.40
N MET A 62 17.30 0.22 11.08
CA MET A 62 18.23 1.21 10.48
C MET A 62 18.16 2.60 11.09
N PHE A 63 17.00 3.01 11.62
CA PHE A 63 16.82 4.31 12.30
C PHE A 63 16.81 4.18 13.83
N LYS A 64 17.17 3.03 14.37
CA LYS A 64 17.24 2.78 15.81
C LYS A 64 18.64 2.32 16.21
N LYS A 65 18.83 0.98 16.32
CA LYS A 65 20.10 0.39 16.76
C LYS A 65 21.23 0.60 15.74
N ASN A 66 20.93 0.51 14.47
CA ASN A 66 21.88 0.59 13.37
C ASN A 66 21.99 1.98 12.72
N PHE A 67 21.56 3.03 13.42
CA PHE A 67 21.49 4.40 12.89
C PHE A 67 22.82 4.90 12.32
N ASN A 68 23.91 4.77 13.07
CA ASN A 68 25.23 5.27 12.64
C ASN A 68 25.73 4.55 11.40
N LYS A 69 25.49 3.24 11.29
CA LYS A 69 25.83 2.45 10.10
C LYS A 69 24.99 2.89 8.90
N CYS A 70 23.70 3.09 9.09
CA CYS A 70 22.81 3.61 8.04
C CYS A 70 23.28 4.98 7.53
N ILE A 71 23.57 5.92 8.44
CA ILE A 71 24.08 7.26 8.07
C ILE A 71 25.45 7.16 7.38
N GLY A 72 26.29 6.23 7.79
CA GLY A 72 27.57 5.94 7.12
C GLY A 72 27.41 5.60 5.64
N LEU A 73 26.44 4.75 5.31
CA LEU A 73 26.10 4.38 3.93
C LEU A 73 25.60 5.57 3.11
N CYS A 74 24.97 6.55 3.77
CA CYS A 74 24.38 7.72 3.14
C CYS A 74 25.35 8.89 2.86
N LYS A 75 26.60 8.83 3.37
CA LYS A 75 27.54 9.97 3.29
C LYS A 75 27.97 10.33 1.87
N ASN A 76 28.36 9.33 1.07
CA ASN A 76 29.03 9.50 -0.20
C ASN A 76 28.14 9.18 -1.42
N VAL A 77 26.83 9.42 -1.29
CA VAL A 77 25.84 9.21 -2.35
C VAL A 77 25.20 10.53 -2.75
N ASP A 78 24.61 10.59 -3.94
CA ASP A 78 23.99 11.80 -4.46
C ASP A 78 22.54 11.95 -4.03
N VAL A 79 21.79 10.85 -3.98
CA VAL A 79 20.37 10.80 -3.60
C VAL A 79 20.10 9.65 -2.65
N ILE A 80 19.22 9.90 -1.68
CA ILE A 80 18.76 8.91 -0.71
C ILE A 80 17.24 8.83 -0.80
N PHE A 81 16.74 7.73 -1.37
CA PHE A 81 15.30 7.48 -1.45
C PHE A 81 14.77 6.95 -0.12
N LEU A 82 13.88 7.72 0.50
CA LEU A 82 13.10 7.30 1.67
C LEU A 82 11.80 6.66 1.18
N HIS A 83 11.75 5.33 1.10
CA HIS A 83 10.54 4.59 0.75
C HIS A 83 9.59 4.52 1.94
N GLN A 84 9.01 5.64 2.29
CA GLN A 84 8.15 5.94 3.41
C GLN A 84 8.84 6.77 4.51
N ASN A 85 8.16 7.83 4.93
CA ASN A 85 8.67 8.77 5.94
C ASN A 85 7.94 8.57 7.28
N TRP A 86 8.42 7.61 8.10
CA TRP A 86 7.77 7.23 9.35
C TRP A 86 7.82 8.32 10.42
N PHE A 87 6.68 8.64 11.00
CA PHE A 87 6.53 9.59 12.10
C PHE A 87 7.25 9.18 13.40
N TYR A 88 7.57 7.90 13.54
CA TYR A 88 8.20 7.35 14.75
C TYR A 88 9.74 7.25 14.68
N ASP A 89 10.36 7.70 13.61
CA ASP A 89 11.79 7.63 13.41
C ASP A 89 12.51 8.83 14.05
N PHE A 90 12.24 9.09 15.35
CA PHE A 90 12.76 10.26 16.08
C PHE A 90 14.27 10.40 16.02
N LYS A 91 15.03 9.29 16.09
CA LYS A 91 16.49 9.31 16.02
C LYS A 91 16.96 9.85 14.67
N ARG A 92 16.29 9.49 13.57
CA ARG A 92 16.56 10.04 12.25
C ARG A 92 16.30 11.55 12.20
N PHE A 93 15.19 12.01 12.74
CA PHE A 93 14.86 13.44 12.76
C PHE A 93 15.86 14.27 13.55
N LEU A 94 16.28 13.78 14.72
CA LEU A 94 17.14 14.55 15.63
C LEU A 94 18.60 14.55 15.19
N PHE A 95 19.13 13.42 14.74
CA PHE A 95 20.57 13.20 14.60
C PHE A 95 21.08 13.12 13.16
N THR A 96 20.20 13.11 12.14
CA THR A 96 20.69 13.14 10.75
C THR A 96 21.25 14.53 10.40
N PRO A 97 22.50 14.64 9.93
CA PRO A 97 23.09 15.89 9.52
C PRO A 97 22.30 16.57 8.39
N LYS A 98 22.24 17.90 8.36
CA LYS A 98 21.55 18.66 7.32
C LYS A 98 22.11 18.36 5.91
N THR A 99 23.41 18.10 5.79
CA THR A 99 24.06 17.70 4.53
C THR A 99 23.49 16.41 3.96
N ILE A 100 23.11 15.45 4.83
CA ILE A 100 22.46 14.19 4.43
C ILE A 100 20.98 14.42 4.16
N LYS A 101 20.28 15.23 5.00
CA LYS A 101 18.85 15.57 4.76
C LYS A 101 18.61 16.21 3.39
N ARG A 102 19.57 16.99 2.87
CA ARG A 102 19.50 17.59 1.53
C ARG A 102 19.60 16.59 0.39
N LYS A 103 19.95 15.36 0.68
CA LYS A 103 19.98 14.24 -0.30
C LYS A 103 18.70 13.41 -0.27
N PHE A 104 17.84 13.61 0.72
CA PHE A 104 16.61 12.84 0.86
C PHE A 104 15.62 13.16 -0.26
N PHE A 105 15.13 12.10 -0.88
CA PHE A 105 14.00 12.11 -1.79
C PHE A 105 12.91 11.24 -1.16
N TRP A 106 11.81 11.84 -0.76
CA TRP A 106 10.73 11.13 -0.07
C TRP A 106 9.75 10.55 -1.08
N CYS A 107 9.65 9.22 -1.15
CA CYS A 107 8.62 8.50 -1.90
C CYS A 107 7.39 8.35 -1.01
N VAL A 108 6.32 9.06 -1.34
CA VAL A 108 5.06 9.08 -0.57
C VAL A 108 4.26 7.80 -0.79
N TRP A 109 3.75 7.23 0.30
CA TRP A 109 2.88 6.05 0.31
C TRP A 109 1.49 6.32 0.91
N GLY A 110 1.09 7.57 1.02
CA GLY A 110 -0.19 8.02 1.52
C GLY A 110 -0.28 8.10 3.04
N HIS A 111 -0.17 7.01 3.77
CA HIS A 111 -0.28 7.02 5.24
C HIS A 111 0.85 7.77 5.96
N ASP A 112 1.95 8.03 5.29
CA ASP A 112 3.05 8.89 5.75
C ASP A 112 2.86 10.37 5.37
N LEU A 113 1.93 10.67 4.47
CA LEU A 113 1.51 12.03 4.13
C LEU A 113 0.25 12.44 4.91
N TYR A 114 -0.75 11.58 4.99
CA TYR A 114 -2.05 11.89 5.56
C TYR A 114 -2.14 11.48 7.04
N LYS A 115 -2.27 12.48 7.91
CA LYS A 115 -2.34 12.29 9.37
C LYS A 115 -3.55 11.48 9.82
N ASP A 116 -4.70 11.69 9.18
CA ASP A 116 -6.00 11.19 9.63
C ASP A 116 -6.42 9.87 8.98
N ASN A 117 -5.59 9.31 8.10
CA ASN A 117 -5.88 8.06 7.40
C ASN A 117 -5.67 6.78 8.26
N LEU A 118 -5.21 6.93 9.50
CA LEU A 118 -5.16 5.79 10.41
C LEU A 118 -6.53 5.60 11.06
N PRO A 119 -7.18 4.45 10.83
CA PRO A 119 -8.48 4.18 11.42
C PRO A 119 -8.38 4.25 12.95
N ILE A 120 -9.26 5.04 13.55
CA ILE A 120 -9.46 5.04 14.99
C ILE A 120 -10.34 3.82 15.26
N GLU A 121 -9.75 2.68 15.56
CA GLU A 121 -10.50 1.57 16.15
C GLU A 121 -11.11 2.10 17.46
N ARG A 122 -12.44 1.96 17.64
CA ARG A 122 -13.10 2.25 18.90
C ARG A 122 -12.56 1.27 19.94
N ILE A 123 -11.72 1.76 20.84
CA ILE A 123 -10.87 0.95 21.69
C ILE A 123 -11.56 0.76 23.05
N ASN A 124 -11.53 -0.47 23.52
CA ASN A 124 -11.89 -0.88 24.87
C ASN A 124 -10.99 -0.14 25.88
N THR A 125 -11.55 0.35 26.98
CA THR A 125 -10.97 1.30 27.94
C THR A 125 -9.57 0.98 28.48
N LYS A 126 -9.16 -0.28 28.54
CA LYS A 126 -7.81 -0.69 28.99
C LYS A 126 -6.67 -0.29 28.02
N PHE A 127 -6.97 -0.05 26.76
CA PHE A 127 -6.00 0.36 25.74
C PHE A 127 -5.89 1.89 25.56
N PHE A 128 -6.73 2.66 26.23
CA PHE A 128 -6.87 4.09 26.02
C PHE A 128 -5.57 4.89 26.23
N ILE A 129 -4.81 4.61 27.31
CA ILE A 129 -3.57 5.34 27.64
C ILE A 129 -2.49 5.06 26.58
N ARG A 130 -2.32 3.79 26.18
CA ARG A 130 -1.33 3.40 25.17
C ARG A 130 -1.61 4.04 23.81
N GLU A 131 -2.88 4.09 23.42
CA GLU A 131 -3.28 4.69 22.14
C GLU A 131 -3.20 6.22 22.19
N LYS A 132 -3.52 6.84 23.32
CA LYS A 132 -3.30 8.29 23.53
C LYS A 132 -1.82 8.64 23.40
N LEU A 133 -0.93 7.84 23.99
CA LEU A 133 0.52 8.03 23.88
C LEU A 133 1.00 7.85 22.43
N LYS A 134 0.57 6.83 21.73
CA LYS A 134 0.88 6.65 20.31
C LYS A 134 0.42 7.83 19.46
N ARG A 135 -0.75 8.40 19.76
CA ARG A 135 -1.28 9.58 19.06
C ARG A 135 -0.36 10.78 19.27
N ILE A 136 0.04 11.06 20.53
CA ILE A 136 0.97 12.15 20.87
C ILE A 136 2.30 11.96 20.14
N LEU A 137 2.88 10.76 20.19
CA LEU A 137 4.14 10.47 19.50
C LEU A 137 4.02 10.65 17.98
N ARG A 138 2.90 10.26 17.39
CA ARG A 138 2.62 10.49 15.98
C ARG A 138 2.53 11.98 15.65
N ASP A 139 1.84 12.76 16.49
CA ASP A 139 1.68 14.19 16.28
C ASP A 139 3.03 14.92 16.38
N ILE A 140 3.88 14.54 17.33
CA ILE A 140 5.25 15.03 17.42
C ILE A 140 6.03 14.65 16.17
N GLY A 141 5.99 13.40 15.75
CA GLY A 141 6.67 12.94 14.53
C GLY A 141 6.20 13.69 13.29
N TYR A 142 4.90 13.97 13.18
CA TYR A 142 4.33 14.77 12.10
C TYR A 142 4.90 16.22 12.08
N ILE A 143 5.03 16.86 13.24
CA ILE A 143 5.67 18.17 13.36
C ILE A 143 7.14 18.11 12.95
N MET A 144 7.85 17.04 13.32
CA MET A 144 9.26 16.86 12.95
C MET A 144 9.44 16.67 11.44
N VAL A 145 8.58 15.88 10.79
CA VAL A 145 8.54 15.76 9.32
C VAL A 145 8.33 17.14 8.68
N ASN A 146 7.36 17.91 9.17
CA ASN A 146 7.09 19.26 8.63
C ASN A 146 8.29 20.19 8.71
N ARG A 147 9.08 20.08 9.77
CA ARG A 147 10.32 20.89 9.95
C ARG A 147 11.45 20.45 9.05
N GLU A 148 11.50 19.15 8.68
CA GLU A 148 12.61 18.59 7.91
C GLU A 148 12.44 18.68 6.41
N VAL A 149 11.20 18.51 5.92
CA VAL A 149 10.89 18.39 4.49
C VAL A 149 11.44 19.56 3.67
N LYS A 150 11.52 20.76 4.28
CA LYS A 150 12.17 21.93 3.65
C LYS A 150 13.66 21.73 3.28
N TYR A 151 14.30 20.71 3.81
CA TYR A 151 15.70 20.37 3.49
C TYR A 151 15.79 19.27 2.44
N TYR A 152 14.70 18.57 2.14
CA TYR A 152 14.72 17.45 1.22
C TYR A 152 14.97 17.91 -0.22
N ARG A 153 15.60 17.04 -1.00
CA ARG A 153 15.85 17.25 -2.42
C ARG A 153 14.54 17.29 -3.21
N GLY A 154 13.56 16.47 -2.82
CA GLY A 154 12.26 16.43 -3.47
C GLY A 154 11.33 15.41 -2.84
N ILE A 155 10.09 15.39 -3.33
CA ILE A 155 9.04 14.45 -2.94
C ILE A 155 8.47 13.79 -4.19
N GLY A 156 8.49 12.47 -4.22
CA GLY A 156 7.85 11.65 -5.24
C GLY A 156 6.43 11.27 -4.84
N ILE A 157 5.47 11.49 -5.72
CA ILE A 157 4.05 11.22 -5.50
C ILE A 157 3.49 10.24 -6.53
N GLY A 158 2.61 9.35 -6.10
CA GLY A 158 1.86 8.46 -6.99
C GLY A 158 0.58 9.08 -7.55
N PHE A 159 -0.03 10.01 -6.81
CA PHE A 159 -1.24 10.73 -7.21
C PHE A 159 -1.00 12.22 -7.38
N LYS A 160 -1.59 12.84 -8.40
CA LYS A 160 -1.62 14.31 -8.53
C LYS A 160 -2.25 14.99 -7.33
N TYR A 161 -3.26 14.36 -6.71
CA TYR A 161 -3.91 14.86 -5.51
C TYR A 161 -2.93 15.04 -4.33
N ASP A 162 -1.93 14.17 -4.19
CA ASP A 162 -0.91 14.28 -3.14
C ASP A 162 -0.15 15.63 -3.24
N SER A 163 0.01 16.17 -4.46
CA SER A 163 0.65 17.47 -4.67
C SER A 163 -0.09 18.62 -3.99
N LEU A 164 -1.41 18.57 -3.96
CA LEU A 164 -2.24 19.59 -3.31
C LEU A 164 -2.02 19.58 -1.79
N GLU A 165 -1.98 18.39 -1.20
CA GLU A 165 -1.73 18.25 0.24
C GLU A 165 -0.29 18.62 0.61
N ILE A 166 0.67 18.27 -0.23
CA ILE A 166 2.08 18.66 -0.05
C ILE A 166 2.24 20.17 -0.10
N LYS A 167 1.66 20.83 -1.11
CA LYS A 167 1.70 22.30 -1.24
C LYS A 167 1.02 22.99 -0.06
N LYS A 168 -0.17 22.51 0.33
CA LYS A 168 -0.89 23.03 1.50
C LYS A 168 -0.06 22.93 2.78
N ARG A 169 0.68 21.83 2.94
CA ARG A 169 1.41 21.50 4.17
C ARG A 169 2.81 22.10 4.23
N PHE A 170 3.53 22.13 3.12
CA PHE A 170 4.94 22.50 3.05
C PHE A 170 5.22 23.76 2.21
N GLY A 171 4.19 24.31 1.53
CA GLY A 171 4.32 25.43 0.58
C GLY A 171 5.00 25.01 -0.72
N ASP A 172 5.31 26.00 -1.55
CA ASP A 172 5.91 25.79 -2.89
C ASP A 172 7.44 25.60 -2.86
N LYS A 173 8.05 25.50 -1.68
CA LYS A 173 9.52 25.41 -1.52
C LYS A 173 10.08 24.01 -1.74
N VAL A 174 9.22 23.01 -1.91
CA VAL A 174 9.61 21.61 -2.07
C VAL A 174 9.30 21.18 -3.49
N GLU A 175 10.30 20.66 -4.20
CA GLU A 175 10.11 20.11 -5.54
C GLU A 175 9.29 18.81 -5.46
N ILE A 176 8.28 18.71 -6.32
CA ILE A 176 7.36 17.57 -6.39
C ILE A 176 7.54 16.89 -7.74
N TYR A 177 7.73 15.58 -7.70
CA TYR A 177 7.92 14.75 -8.87
C TYR A 177 6.80 13.72 -8.95
N GLN A 178 6.18 13.60 -10.13
CA GLN A 178 5.27 12.48 -10.40
C GLN A 178 6.11 11.21 -10.54
N THR A 179 5.83 10.22 -9.72
CA THR A 179 6.47 8.91 -9.80
C THR A 179 5.42 7.85 -10.12
N PRO A 180 5.73 6.82 -10.92
CA PRO A 180 4.78 5.74 -11.13
C PRO A 180 4.47 5.07 -9.79
N TYR A 181 3.19 4.70 -9.60
CA TYR A 181 2.82 3.86 -8.47
C TYR A 181 3.42 2.47 -8.65
N ILE A 182 4.27 2.06 -7.72
CA ILE A 182 4.98 0.80 -7.82
C ILE A 182 4.11 -0.29 -7.19
N SER A 183 3.27 -0.96 -7.98
CA SER A 183 2.56 -2.18 -7.54
C SER A 183 3.48 -3.40 -7.50
N GLY A 184 4.64 -3.31 -8.11
CA GLY A 184 5.57 -4.43 -8.34
C GLY A 184 5.19 -5.30 -9.54
N LEU A 185 4.13 -4.92 -10.25
CA LEU A 185 3.61 -5.62 -11.43
C LEU A 185 3.62 -4.67 -12.63
N THR A 186 4.14 -5.15 -13.74
CA THR A 186 3.99 -4.46 -15.03
C THR A 186 2.70 -4.94 -15.70
N THR A 187 2.10 -4.09 -16.52
CA THR A 187 0.92 -4.45 -17.32
C THR A 187 1.20 -5.68 -18.19
N LYS A 188 2.38 -5.72 -18.83
CA LYS A 188 2.83 -6.87 -19.61
C LYS A 188 2.80 -8.18 -18.82
N TYR A 189 3.25 -8.14 -17.56
CA TYR A 189 3.24 -9.34 -16.71
C TYR A 189 1.81 -9.81 -16.38
N ILE A 190 0.90 -8.86 -16.15
CA ILE A 190 -0.52 -9.18 -15.92
C ILE A 190 -1.12 -9.77 -17.18
N ASP A 191 -0.84 -9.22 -18.37
CA ASP A 191 -1.34 -9.73 -19.66
C ASP A 191 -0.88 -11.17 -19.90
N GLU A 192 0.42 -11.45 -19.73
CA GLU A 192 0.99 -12.79 -19.87
C GLU A 192 0.33 -13.83 -18.94
N LEU A 193 -0.05 -13.44 -17.72
CA LEU A 193 -0.75 -14.32 -16.78
C LEU A 193 -2.21 -14.57 -17.18
N VAL A 194 -2.88 -13.54 -17.70
CA VAL A 194 -4.31 -13.59 -18.02
C VAL A 194 -4.57 -14.28 -19.35
N GLU A 195 -3.76 -14.03 -20.38
CA GLU A 195 -3.88 -14.68 -21.70
C GLU A 195 -3.83 -16.21 -21.60
N ASN A 196 -3.06 -16.73 -20.64
CA ASN A 196 -3.02 -18.17 -20.37
C ASN A 196 -4.30 -18.74 -19.73
N GLN A 197 -5.24 -17.88 -19.27
CA GLN A 197 -6.49 -18.30 -18.62
C GLN A 197 -7.71 -18.35 -19.55
N ASP A 198 -7.74 -17.58 -20.61
CA ASP A 198 -8.93 -17.44 -21.47
C ASP A 198 -9.34 -18.74 -22.21
N CYS A 199 -8.52 -19.79 -22.14
CA CYS A 199 -8.83 -21.11 -22.70
C CYS A 199 -9.93 -21.90 -21.96
N PHE A 200 -10.47 -21.40 -20.82
CA PHE A 200 -11.39 -22.17 -19.96
C PHE A 200 -12.78 -21.55 -19.73
N ILE A 201 -13.16 -20.49 -20.46
CA ILE A 201 -14.49 -19.88 -20.28
C ILE A 201 -15.55 -20.71 -20.96
N ASN A 202 -16.14 -21.65 -20.23
CA ASN A 202 -17.34 -22.39 -20.62
C ASN A 202 -18.60 -21.54 -20.41
N ASN A 203 -19.51 -21.57 -21.39
CA ASN A 203 -20.82 -20.92 -21.51
C ASN A 203 -21.86 -21.37 -20.44
N ARG A 204 -21.51 -21.44 -19.16
CA ARG A 204 -22.50 -21.61 -18.07
C ARG A 204 -23.01 -20.26 -17.64
N LYS A 205 -24.28 -20.18 -17.19
CA LYS A 205 -24.90 -19.02 -16.56
C LYS A 205 -23.89 -18.44 -15.54
N LYS A 206 -23.23 -17.34 -15.89
CA LYS A 206 -22.06 -16.83 -15.17
C LYS A 206 -22.46 -16.41 -13.76
N THR A 207 -21.86 -17.05 -12.75
CA THR A 207 -21.96 -16.59 -11.36
C THR A 207 -21.20 -15.28 -11.22
N ILE A 208 -21.82 -14.21 -10.71
CA ILE A 208 -21.19 -12.92 -10.49
C ILE A 208 -20.38 -12.98 -9.19
N LYS A 209 -19.07 -12.90 -9.29
CA LYS A 209 -18.16 -12.92 -8.13
C LYS A 209 -17.95 -11.51 -7.60
N ILE A 210 -18.36 -11.28 -6.34
CA ILE A 210 -18.31 -9.98 -5.67
C ILE A 210 -17.26 -10.04 -4.55
N MET A 211 -16.15 -9.33 -4.74
CA MET A 211 -15.11 -9.17 -3.72
C MET A 211 -15.49 -8.03 -2.77
N VAL A 212 -15.51 -8.29 -1.45
CA VAL A 212 -15.80 -7.29 -0.42
C VAL A 212 -14.57 -7.06 0.46
N GLY A 213 -13.99 -5.87 0.36
CA GLY A 213 -12.78 -5.49 1.08
C GLY A 213 -11.52 -6.21 0.59
N HIS A 214 -10.39 -5.99 1.27
CA HIS A 214 -9.08 -6.54 0.89
C HIS A 214 -8.26 -7.06 2.08
N SER A 215 -8.81 -7.01 3.29
CA SER A 215 -8.17 -7.46 4.53
C SER A 215 -9.17 -7.50 5.69
N ALA A 216 -8.82 -8.15 6.80
CA ALA A 216 -9.69 -8.26 7.97
C ALA A 216 -9.66 -7.02 8.89
N HIS A 217 -9.79 -5.82 8.32
CA HIS A 217 -9.85 -4.60 9.13
C HIS A 217 -11.29 -4.06 9.27
N PRO A 218 -11.75 -3.72 10.49
CA PRO A 218 -13.11 -3.22 10.73
C PRO A 218 -13.47 -1.96 9.94
N TYR A 219 -12.50 -1.10 9.64
CA TYR A 219 -12.73 0.14 8.87
C TYR A 219 -13.09 -0.10 7.39
N LEU A 220 -13.00 -1.35 6.90
CA LEU A 220 -13.43 -1.73 5.55
C LEU A 220 -14.95 -1.99 5.46
N ASN A 221 -15.67 -1.94 6.59
CA ASN A 221 -17.12 -2.00 6.68
C ASN A 221 -17.77 -3.25 6.05
N HIS A 222 -17.09 -4.41 6.10
CA HIS A 222 -17.60 -5.65 5.51
C HIS A 222 -19.02 -5.96 5.93
N ILE A 223 -19.33 -5.91 7.24
CA ILE A 223 -20.67 -6.23 7.77
C ILE A 223 -21.72 -5.35 7.10
N LYS A 224 -21.50 -4.01 7.06
CA LYS A 224 -22.42 -3.08 6.40
C LYS A 224 -22.61 -3.45 4.91
N MET A 225 -21.55 -3.78 4.19
CA MET A 225 -21.65 -4.13 2.77
C MET A 225 -22.38 -5.45 2.55
N LEU A 226 -22.15 -6.45 3.41
CA LEU A 226 -22.88 -7.72 3.38
C LEU A 226 -24.39 -7.53 3.62
N ASP A 227 -24.77 -6.65 4.58
CA ASP A 227 -26.16 -6.30 4.85
C ASP A 227 -26.83 -5.65 3.61
N ILE A 228 -26.15 -4.72 2.94
CA ILE A 228 -26.65 -4.10 1.70
C ILE A 228 -26.78 -5.14 0.59
N LEU A 229 -25.83 -6.05 0.45
CA LEU A 229 -25.85 -7.11 -0.56
C LEU A 229 -26.89 -8.21 -0.26
N ALA A 230 -27.44 -8.29 0.96
CA ALA A 230 -28.42 -9.30 1.36
C ALA A 230 -29.66 -9.37 0.46
N LYS A 231 -30.04 -8.24 -0.16
CA LYS A 231 -31.16 -8.18 -1.13
C LYS A 231 -30.92 -9.05 -2.37
N TYR A 232 -29.65 -9.34 -2.70
CA TYR A 232 -29.26 -10.18 -3.84
C TYR A 232 -28.97 -11.65 -3.44
N ARG A 233 -29.29 -12.06 -2.20
CA ARG A 233 -28.95 -13.43 -1.70
C ARG A 233 -29.52 -14.57 -2.54
N ASN A 234 -30.63 -14.34 -3.26
CA ASN A 234 -31.27 -15.34 -4.11
C ASN A 234 -30.69 -15.34 -5.53
N GLU A 235 -29.88 -14.33 -5.91
CA GLU A 235 -29.25 -14.25 -7.20
C GLU A 235 -28.06 -15.22 -7.34
N ASN A 236 -27.61 -15.42 -8.58
CA ASN A 236 -26.44 -16.26 -8.88
C ASN A 236 -25.14 -15.48 -8.61
N ILE A 237 -24.84 -15.27 -7.32
CA ILE A 237 -23.68 -14.52 -6.86
C ILE A 237 -22.78 -15.37 -5.96
N LEU A 238 -21.49 -15.04 -5.93
CA LEU A 238 -20.49 -15.57 -5.01
C LEU A 238 -19.81 -14.40 -4.28
N ILE A 239 -19.96 -14.35 -2.98
CA ILE A 239 -19.31 -13.36 -2.12
C ILE A 239 -17.89 -13.81 -1.81
N SER A 240 -16.89 -13.04 -2.19
CA SER A 240 -15.49 -13.36 -1.94
C SER A 240 -14.88 -12.40 -0.91
N LEU A 241 -14.40 -12.97 0.22
CA LEU A 241 -13.87 -12.26 1.37
C LEU A 241 -12.35 -12.44 1.44
N VAL A 242 -11.59 -11.37 1.19
CA VAL A 242 -10.13 -11.37 1.34
C VAL A 242 -9.76 -10.97 2.76
N LEU A 243 -9.43 -11.95 3.63
CA LEU A 243 -9.22 -11.77 5.06
C LEU A 243 -7.82 -12.26 5.52
N VAL A 244 -6.84 -12.15 4.63
CA VAL A 244 -5.48 -12.71 4.80
C VAL A 244 -4.73 -12.07 5.97
N TYR A 245 -4.95 -10.79 6.25
CA TYR A 245 -4.30 -10.05 7.34
C TYR A 245 -5.28 -9.07 8.00
N GLY A 246 -4.95 -8.64 9.21
CA GLY A 246 -5.77 -7.74 10.02
C GLY A 246 -6.24 -8.39 11.33
N ASN A 247 -7.42 -8.07 11.78
CA ASN A 247 -8.00 -8.56 13.03
C ASN A 247 -8.74 -9.89 12.83
N GLN A 248 -8.16 -10.99 13.29
CA GLN A 248 -8.74 -12.34 13.11
C GLN A 248 -10.11 -12.51 13.79
N LYS A 249 -10.31 -11.91 14.96
CA LYS A 249 -11.63 -11.95 15.63
C LYS A 249 -12.70 -11.23 14.81
N TYR A 250 -12.31 -10.17 14.09
CA TYR A 250 -13.20 -9.50 13.16
C TYR A 250 -13.43 -10.33 11.90
N ALA A 251 -12.39 -10.99 11.38
CA ALA A 251 -12.53 -11.91 10.26
C ALA A 251 -13.57 -12.99 10.52
N ASP A 252 -13.51 -13.63 11.71
CA ASP A 252 -14.45 -14.69 12.09
C ASP A 252 -15.90 -14.16 12.18
N LYS A 253 -16.09 -12.94 12.69
CA LYS A 253 -17.41 -12.28 12.67
C LYS A 253 -17.93 -12.04 11.25
N VAL A 254 -17.06 -11.53 10.35
CA VAL A 254 -17.44 -11.28 8.96
C VAL A 254 -17.83 -12.56 8.24
N ILE A 255 -17.07 -13.63 8.45
CA ILE A 255 -17.34 -14.96 7.86
C ILE A 255 -18.69 -15.49 8.33
N SER A 256 -18.91 -15.54 9.66
CA SER A 256 -20.17 -16.04 10.24
C SER A 256 -21.35 -15.22 9.72
N HIS A 257 -21.21 -13.90 9.60
CA HIS A 257 -22.26 -13.02 9.11
C HIS A 257 -22.57 -13.26 7.62
N ALA A 258 -21.54 -13.42 6.79
CA ALA A 258 -21.72 -13.72 5.36
C ALA A 258 -22.41 -15.07 5.14
N ILE A 259 -21.96 -16.12 5.85
CA ILE A 259 -22.56 -17.45 5.76
C ILE A 259 -24.03 -17.43 6.20
N ASN A 260 -24.35 -16.69 7.26
CA ASN A 260 -25.73 -16.55 7.74
C ASN A 260 -26.67 -15.90 6.70
N ILE A 261 -26.16 -14.93 5.90
CA ILE A 261 -26.96 -14.23 4.88
C ILE A 261 -27.05 -15.03 3.58
N PHE A 262 -25.91 -15.56 3.08
CA PHE A 262 -25.80 -16.10 1.73
C PHE A 262 -25.76 -17.63 1.66
N GLY A 263 -25.48 -18.29 2.79
CA GLY A 263 -25.19 -19.72 2.84
C GLY A 263 -23.72 -20.03 2.50
N GLU A 264 -23.23 -21.17 2.98
CA GLU A 264 -21.83 -21.60 2.85
C GLU A 264 -21.40 -21.72 1.38
N ASN A 265 -22.30 -22.21 0.53
CA ASN A 265 -22.04 -22.44 -0.90
C ASN A 265 -21.87 -21.15 -1.74
N LYS A 266 -22.24 -20.00 -1.20
CA LYS A 266 -22.12 -18.68 -1.85
C LYS A 266 -21.06 -17.78 -1.22
N VAL A 267 -20.21 -18.31 -0.34
CA VAL A 267 -19.15 -17.53 0.34
C VAL A 267 -17.80 -18.18 0.12
N GLU A 268 -16.91 -17.46 -0.54
CA GLU A 268 -15.51 -17.83 -0.72
C GLU A 268 -14.65 -17.04 0.27
N ILE A 269 -13.74 -17.71 0.96
CA ILE A 269 -12.94 -17.12 2.05
C ILE A 269 -11.45 -17.30 1.74
N LEU A 270 -10.71 -16.20 1.63
CA LEU A 270 -9.27 -16.19 1.48
C LEU A 270 -8.62 -15.75 2.80
N LYS A 271 -8.08 -16.72 3.56
CA LYS A 271 -7.33 -16.50 4.81
C LYS A 271 -5.81 -16.64 4.62
N ASN A 272 -5.36 -17.33 3.60
CA ASN A 272 -3.94 -17.62 3.39
C ASN A 272 -3.35 -16.70 2.33
N ARG A 273 -2.08 -16.29 2.53
CA ARG A 273 -1.32 -15.55 1.53
C ARG A 273 -1.14 -16.39 0.27
N MET A 274 -1.33 -15.76 -0.87
CA MET A 274 -1.04 -16.32 -2.19
C MET A 274 0.27 -15.74 -2.73
N SER A 275 0.90 -16.45 -3.68
CA SER A 275 1.90 -15.83 -4.55
C SER A 275 1.24 -14.71 -5.37
N ILE A 276 2.05 -13.79 -5.87
CA ILE A 276 1.55 -12.64 -6.63
C ILE A 276 0.76 -13.11 -7.87
N ASP A 277 1.27 -14.12 -8.57
CA ASP A 277 0.65 -14.71 -9.75
C ASP A 277 -0.76 -15.26 -9.45
N LYS A 278 -0.84 -16.11 -8.41
CA LYS A 278 -2.12 -16.67 -7.96
C LYS A 278 -3.11 -15.58 -7.53
N TYR A 279 -2.60 -14.49 -6.96
CA TYR A 279 -3.45 -13.38 -6.54
C TYR A 279 -3.98 -12.59 -7.74
N ILE A 280 -3.17 -12.32 -8.76
CA ILE A 280 -3.64 -11.69 -10.01
C ILE A 280 -4.67 -12.57 -10.72
N MET A 281 -4.39 -13.88 -10.81
CA MET A 281 -5.34 -14.85 -11.36
C MET A 281 -6.66 -14.83 -10.58
N TYR A 282 -6.61 -14.76 -9.24
CA TYR A 282 -7.79 -14.59 -8.42
C TYR A 282 -8.53 -13.28 -8.74
N LEU A 283 -7.83 -12.12 -8.78
CA LEU A 283 -8.44 -10.83 -9.12
C LEU A 283 -9.10 -10.85 -10.50
N ASN A 284 -8.53 -11.60 -11.45
CA ASN A 284 -9.13 -11.76 -12.77
C ASN A 284 -10.47 -12.50 -12.74
N THR A 285 -10.71 -13.37 -11.74
CA THR A 285 -12.02 -14.04 -11.56
C THR A 285 -13.10 -13.15 -10.94
N VAL A 286 -12.73 -12.01 -10.35
CA VAL A 286 -13.67 -11.05 -9.73
C VAL A 286 -14.42 -10.29 -10.83
N ASP A 287 -15.72 -10.13 -10.68
CA ASP A 287 -16.53 -9.28 -11.56
C ASP A 287 -16.78 -7.90 -10.96
N VAL A 288 -17.02 -7.87 -9.64
CA VAL A 288 -17.33 -6.66 -8.88
C VAL A 288 -16.47 -6.62 -7.62
N ALA A 289 -15.85 -5.47 -7.33
CA ALA A 289 -15.11 -5.24 -6.10
C ALA A 289 -15.65 -4.03 -5.32
N ILE A 290 -15.80 -4.18 -4.02
CA ILE A 290 -16.40 -3.17 -3.13
C ILE A 290 -15.38 -2.75 -2.08
N PHE A 291 -15.07 -1.45 -2.04
CA PHE A 291 -14.12 -0.81 -1.14
C PHE A 291 -14.80 0.32 -0.36
N ASP A 292 -15.48 0.03 0.76
CA ASP A 292 -16.26 1.01 1.55
C ASP A 292 -15.43 1.72 2.65
N GLN A 293 -14.11 1.70 2.56
CA GLN A 293 -13.26 2.44 3.51
C GLN A 293 -13.27 3.95 3.24
N LYS A 294 -13.14 4.74 4.34
CA LYS A 294 -12.99 6.19 4.24
C LYS A 294 -11.55 6.64 3.98
N GLY A 295 -10.56 5.88 4.43
CA GLY A 295 -9.14 6.20 4.28
C GLY A 295 -8.54 5.67 2.98
N GLN A 296 -7.31 6.11 2.69
CA GLN A 296 -6.52 5.60 1.56
C GLN A 296 -5.99 4.20 1.90
N SER A 297 -6.50 3.19 1.21
CA SER A 297 -5.99 1.81 1.28
C SER A 297 -6.39 1.03 0.02
N ALA A 298 -5.82 -0.14 -0.16
CA ALA A 298 -6.09 -1.05 -1.29
C ALA A 298 -5.71 -0.53 -2.69
N LEU A 299 -4.89 0.51 -2.81
CA LEU A 299 -4.58 1.11 -4.11
C LEU A 299 -4.02 0.12 -5.12
N GLY A 300 -3.10 -0.78 -4.72
CA GLY A 300 -2.61 -1.84 -5.59
C GLY A 300 -3.76 -2.66 -6.15
N ASN A 301 -4.61 -3.20 -5.26
CA ASN A 301 -5.77 -4.00 -5.67
C ASN A 301 -6.72 -3.24 -6.60
N ILE A 302 -6.96 -1.96 -6.31
CA ILE A 302 -7.87 -1.13 -7.10
C ILE A 302 -7.31 -0.89 -8.49
N TYR A 303 -6.02 -0.56 -8.62
CA TYR A 303 -5.38 -0.38 -9.93
C TYR A 303 -5.32 -1.68 -10.73
N GLU A 304 -5.00 -2.79 -10.10
CA GLU A 304 -4.99 -4.11 -10.73
C GLU A 304 -6.38 -4.50 -11.23
N LEU A 305 -7.42 -4.29 -10.42
CA LEU A 305 -8.80 -4.53 -10.81
C LEU A 305 -9.28 -3.58 -11.93
N MET A 306 -8.87 -2.30 -11.91
CA MET A 306 -9.15 -1.37 -13.01
C MET A 306 -8.49 -1.83 -14.30
N TYR A 307 -7.21 -2.23 -14.23
CA TYR A 307 -6.49 -2.76 -15.38
C TYR A 307 -7.17 -4.00 -15.95
N LEU A 308 -7.64 -4.90 -15.09
CA LEU A 308 -8.42 -6.09 -15.43
C LEU A 308 -9.87 -5.76 -15.83
N LYS A 309 -10.24 -4.49 -15.98
CA LYS A 309 -11.56 -3.99 -16.41
C LYS A 309 -12.72 -4.47 -15.51
N LYS A 310 -12.47 -4.60 -14.20
CA LYS A 310 -13.48 -5.02 -13.22
C LYS A 310 -14.33 -3.85 -12.75
N LYS A 311 -15.60 -4.10 -12.41
CA LYS A 311 -16.47 -3.08 -11.83
C LYS A 311 -16.06 -2.79 -10.38
N ILE A 312 -15.85 -1.52 -10.04
CA ILE A 312 -15.40 -1.10 -8.71
C ILE A 312 -16.38 -0.12 -8.10
N TYR A 313 -16.73 -0.37 -6.84
CA TYR A 313 -17.48 0.53 -5.98
C TYR A 313 -16.58 1.02 -4.85
N ILE A 314 -16.54 2.33 -4.64
CA ILE A 314 -15.80 2.97 -3.54
C ILE A 314 -16.75 3.76 -2.64
N ASN A 315 -16.32 4.04 -1.41
CA ASN A 315 -17.11 4.86 -0.49
C ASN A 315 -17.28 6.28 -1.05
N GLU A 316 -18.52 6.77 -1.13
CA GLU A 316 -18.88 8.11 -1.65
C GLU A 316 -18.14 9.24 -0.90
N LYS A 317 -17.99 9.10 0.42
CA LYS A 317 -17.31 10.05 1.31
C LYS A 317 -15.88 9.62 1.64
N GLY A 318 -15.35 8.65 0.88
CA GLY A 318 -14.01 8.12 1.08
C GLY A 318 -12.94 8.99 0.42
N PHE A 319 -11.72 8.88 0.94
CA PHE A 319 -10.56 9.60 0.42
C PHE A 319 -10.34 9.40 -1.09
N LEU A 320 -10.58 8.20 -1.61
CA LEU A 320 -10.25 7.86 -3.00
C LEU A 320 -11.14 8.53 -4.05
N LYS A 321 -12.34 8.98 -3.67
CA LYS A 321 -13.31 9.60 -4.59
C LYS A 321 -12.70 10.81 -5.30
N THR A 322 -12.26 11.81 -4.54
CA THR A 322 -11.66 13.03 -5.08
C THR A 322 -10.37 12.82 -5.88
N PRO A 323 -9.36 12.04 -5.39
CA PRO A 323 -8.19 11.74 -6.18
C PRO A 323 -8.49 11.10 -7.53
N PHE A 324 -9.39 10.13 -7.58
CA PHE A 324 -9.76 9.48 -8.84
C PHE A 324 -10.46 10.42 -9.81
N GLU A 325 -11.38 11.25 -9.34
CA GLU A 325 -12.03 12.28 -10.16
C GLU A 325 -11.03 13.27 -10.76
N LEU A 326 -10.03 13.69 -9.98
CA LEU A 326 -8.97 14.58 -10.46
C LEU A 326 -8.04 13.93 -11.50
N GLU A 327 -7.89 12.61 -11.45
CA GLU A 327 -7.16 11.82 -12.46
C GLU A 327 -8.05 11.46 -13.68
N GLY A 328 -9.32 11.89 -13.70
CA GLY A 328 -10.27 11.54 -14.76
C GLY A 328 -10.79 10.10 -14.66
N ILE A 329 -10.64 9.45 -13.51
CA ILE A 329 -11.08 8.08 -13.26
C ILE A 329 -12.45 8.10 -12.61
N TYR A 330 -13.45 7.63 -13.34
CA TYR A 330 -14.83 7.53 -12.83
C TYR A 330 -15.07 6.17 -12.19
N THR A 331 -15.43 6.19 -10.91
CA THR A 331 -15.79 5.00 -10.14
C THR A 331 -17.23 5.09 -9.67
N SER A 332 -17.91 3.95 -9.58
CA SER A 332 -19.21 3.88 -8.88
C SER A 332 -19.02 4.00 -7.38
N THR A 333 -20.07 4.44 -6.69
CA THR A 333 -20.05 4.58 -5.24
C THR A 333 -20.85 3.47 -4.56
N THR A 334 -20.49 3.13 -3.33
CA THR A 334 -21.20 2.12 -2.54
C THR A 334 -22.66 2.51 -2.28
N LYS A 335 -23.01 3.81 -2.36
CA LYS A 335 -24.38 4.29 -2.30
C LYS A 335 -25.23 3.82 -3.49
N GLU A 336 -24.63 3.62 -4.65
CA GLU A 336 -25.34 3.13 -5.85
C GLU A 336 -25.73 1.65 -5.74
N ILE A 337 -25.22 0.92 -4.74
CA ILE A 337 -25.60 -0.47 -4.44
C ILE A 337 -26.86 -0.49 -3.56
N GLU A 338 -27.10 0.54 -2.75
CA GLU A 338 -28.30 0.69 -1.91
C GLU A 338 -29.56 0.88 -2.75
#